data_8a2afe626c81dd8d21992ef4edf91c62
#
_entry.id   8a2afe626c81dd8d21992ef4edf91c62
#
_cell.length_a   1.000
_cell.length_b   1.000
_cell.length_c   1.000
_cell.angle_alpha   90.00
_cell.angle_beta   90.00
_cell.angle_gamma   90.00
#
_symmetry.space_group_name_H-M   'P 1'
#
loop_
_entity.id
_entity.type
_entity.pdbx_description
1 polymer ?
#
loop_
_entity_poly.entity_id
_entity_poly.type
_entity_poly.pdbx_seq_one_letter_code
_entity_poly.pdbx_strand_id
1 'polypeptide(L)'
;SYGILLVGPAGTGKSQIAYLVAKILKMPWTTLDMSSINDAEQLTGSSRIYSNAKPGIIMEAFNNAGESNLVFIINELDKATSSNGNANPADVLLTLLDNLGFTDNYMECLIPTSGVYPIATANYKEQISAPLLSRFAVIDIPDYSREEKKTIFKQFSLPKVLKKIGLHENECTILDEGLDVVLDIFKDTTGIRDLEQAAEHLAAHALYLIEVDHVKEVVYNADMVKELFSTHH
;
A
#
# COMPACT_ATOMS: atom_id res chain seq x y z
N SER A 1 21.59 -11.61 -0.72
CA SER A 1 20.69 -11.27 -1.83
C SER A 1 20.21 -9.84 -1.69
N TYR A 2 20.12 -9.15 -2.81
CA TYR A 2 19.61 -7.79 -2.80
C TYR A 2 18.09 -7.81 -2.92
N GLY A 3 17.41 -7.08 -2.05
CA GLY A 3 16.00 -6.78 -2.19
C GLY A 3 15.75 -5.65 -3.18
N ILE A 4 14.49 -5.43 -3.53
CA ILE A 4 14.03 -4.30 -4.32
C ILE A 4 13.32 -3.32 -3.42
N LEU A 5 13.68 -2.05 -3.48
CA LEU A 5 12.99 -0.97 -2.77
C LEU A 5 12.33 -0.02 -3.78
N LEU A 6 11.02 0.08 -3.73
CA LEU A 6 10.24 1.02 -4.53
C LEU A 6 10.01 2.30 -3.72
N VAL A 7 10.57 3.41 -4.17
CA VAL A 7 10.47 4.71 -3.50
C VAL A 7 9.70 5.68 -4.38
N GLY A 8 8.77 6.37 -3.79
CA GLY A 8 8.00 7.39 -4.50
C GLY A 8 6.87 7.97 -3.66
N PRO A 9 6.17 8.98 -4.18
CA PRO A 9 5.07 9.61 -3.47
C PRO A 9 3.97 8.63 -3.09
N ALA A 10 3.21 8.97 -2.05
CA ALA A 10 2.08 8.16 -1.61
C ALA A 10 1.03 8.01 -2.73
N GLY A 11 0.39 6.86 -2.81
CA GLY A 11 -0.69 6.60 -3.77
C GLY A 11 -0.24 6.34 -5.20
N THR A 12 1.05 6.08 -5.46
CA THR A 12 1.57 5.78 -6.80
C THR A 12 1.54 4.30 -7.18
N GLY A 13 0.92 3.45 -6.36
CA GLY A 13 0.75 2.03 -6.66
C GLY A 13 1.95 1.14 -6.35
N LYS A 14 2.88 1.58 -5.51
CA LYS A 14 4.09 0.82 -5.14
C LYS A 14 3.77 -0.56 -4.58
N SER A 15 2.81 -0.66 -3.66
CA SER A 15 2.40 -1.94 -3.07
C SER A 15 1.77 -2.87 -4.12
N GLN A 16 1.01 -2.34 -5.07
CA GLN A 16 0.45 -3.14 -6.16
C GLN A 16 1.54 -3.71 -7.07
N ILE A 17 2.58 -2.94 -7.34
CA ILE A 17 3.75 -3.41 -8.10
C ILE A 17 4.41 -4.58 -7.37
N ALA A 18 4.61 -4.47 -6.05
CA ALA A 18 5.19 -5.54 -5.24
C ALA A 18 4.37 -6.84 -5.31
N TYR A 19 3.04 -6.74 -5.18
CA TYR A 19 2.14 -7.91 -5.33
C TYR A 19 2.22 -8.53 -6.72
N LEU A 20 2.25 -7.71 -7.76
CA LEU A 20 2.36 -8.20 -9.14
C LEU A 20 3.67 -8.94 -9.39
N VAL A 21 4.77 -8.45 -8.85
CA VAL A 21 6.08 -9.14 -8.94
C VAL A 21 6.01 -10.50 -8.25
N ALA A 22 5.45 -10.58 -7.04
CA ALA A 22 5.27 -11.85 -6.35
C ALA A 22 4.42 -12.85 -7.15
N LYS A 23 3.34 -12.37 -7.77
CA LYS A 23 2.49 -13.18 -8.66
C LYS A 23 3.25 -13.71 -9.89
N ILE A 24 4.04 -12.87 -10.53
CA ILE A 24 4.83 -13.24 -11.71
C ILE A 24 5.86 -14.31 -11.34
N LEU A 25 6.49 -14.19 -10.18
CA LEU A 25 7.43 -15.17 -9.67
C LEU A 25 6.78 -16.50 -9.26
N LYS A 26 5.45 -16.54 -9.15
CA LYS A 26 4.68 -17.71 -8.71
C LYS A 26 5.16 -18.26 -7.36
N MET A 27 5.55 -17.37 -6.47
CA MET A 27 6.02 -17.69 -5.13
C MET A 27 4.96 -17.27 -4.09
N PRO A 28 4.86 -17.98 -2.97
CA PRO A 28 4.08 -17.48 -1.86
C PRO A 28 4.65 -16.16 -1.37
N TRP A 29 3.80 -15.29 -0.87
CA TRP A 29 4.23 -13.99 -0.33
C TRP A 29 3.54 -13.71 1.00
N THR A 30 4.18 -12.88 1.79
CA THR A 30 3.63 -12.31 3.01
C THR A 30 3.90 -10.82 3.06
N THR A 31 3.13 -10.10 3.84
CA THR A 31 3.23 -8.65 3.97
C THR A 31 3.57 -8.26 5.39
N LEU A 32 4.58 -7.40 5.56
CA LEU A 32 4.87 -6.68 6.79
C LEU A 32 4.56 -5.21 6.56
N ASP A 33 3.75 -4.61 7.42
CA ASP A 33 3.49 -3.17 7.41
C ASP A 33 4.24 -2.51 8.56
N MET A 34 5.32 -1.80 8.23
CA MET A 34 6.20 -1.21 9.24
C MET A 34 5.58 -0.03 9.97
N SER A 35 4.50 0.57 9.44
CA SER A 35 3.76 1.62 10.15
C SER A 35 3.03 1.11 11.39
N SER A 36 2.70 -0.17 11.43
CA SER A 36 2.03 -0.83 12.56
C SER A 36 2.99 -1.45 13.57
N ILE A 37 4.30 -1.47 13.28
CA ILE A 37 5.33 -2.09 14.12
C ILE A 37 5.99 -1.01 14.99
N ASN A 38 5.78 -1.08 16.28
CA ASN A 38 6.33 -0.13 17.25
C ASN A 38 7.51 -0.68 18.07
N ASP A 39 7.65 -1.99 18.11
CA ASP A 39 8.66 -2.71 18.91
C ASP A 39 9.21 -3.90 18.11
N ALA A 40 10.51 -4.12 18.23
CA ALA A 40 11.19 -5.26 17.62
C ALA A 40 10.63 -6.61 18.10
N GLU A 41 10.12 -6.70 19.33
CA GLU A 41 9.51 -7.92 19.87
C GLU A 41 8.26 -8.37 19.09
N GLN A 42 7.53 -7.44 18.48
CA GLN A 42 6.43 -7.77 17.57
C GLN A 42 6.90 -8.59 16.36
N LEU A 43 8.13 -8.37 15.90
CA LEU A 43 8.75 -9.11 14.79
C LEU A 43 9.38 -10.42 15.25
N THR A 44 10.08 -10.43 16.39
CA THR A 44 10.90 -11.55 16.86
C THR A 44 10.17 -12.50 17.81
N GLY A 45 9.01 -12.12 18.32
CA GLY A 45 8.30 -12.88 19.34
C GLY A 45 8.82 -12.67 20.74
N SER A 46 8.05 -13.09 21.74
CA SER A 46 8.33 -12.97 23.16
C SER A 46 8.84 -14.28 23.76
N SER A 47 9.72 -14.18 24.76
CA SER A 47 10.25 -15.34 25.46
C SER A 47 9.13 -16.12 26.18
N ARG A 48 9.19 -17.45 26.14
CA ARG A 48 8.23 -18.36 26.76
C ARG A 48 8.13 -18.24 28.29
N ILE A 49 9.05 -17.53 28.93
CA ILE A 49 8.98 -17.26 30.37
C ILE A 49 7.80 -16.36 30.75
N TYR A 50 7.23 -15.62 29.80
CA TYR A 50 6.08 -14.76 30.04
C TYR A 50 4.77 -15.51 29.77
N SER A 51 3.76 -15.28 30.61
CA SER A 51 2.47 -15.95 30.51
C SER A 51 1.67 -15.66 29.22
N ASN A 52 1.95 -14.52 28.62
CA ASN A 52 1.32 -14.06 27.36
C ASN A 52 2.26 -14.16 26.15
N ALA A 53 3.30 -14.99 26.25
CA ALA A 53 4.26 -15.16 25.18
C ALA A 53 3.63 -15.71 23.90
N LYS A 54 4.10 -15.21 22.77
CA LYS A 54 3.64 -15.60 21.43
C LYS A 54 4.77 -15.47 20.40
N PRO A 55 4.68 -16.21 19.27
CA PRO A 55 5.58 -16.02 18.14
C PRO A 55 5.50 -14.60 17.58
N GLY A 56 6.56 -14.15 16.93
CA GLY A 56 6.57 -12.89 16.21
C GLY A 56 5.90 -12.98 14.85
N ILE A 57 5.63 -11.83 14.26
CA ILE A 57 4.97 -11.69 12.94
C ILE A 57 5.77 -12.39 11.84
N ILE A 58 7.12 -12.33 11.90
CA ILE A 58 7.99 -13.00 10.91
C ILE A 58 7.80 -14.51 10.96
N MET A 59 7.78 -15.10 12.15
CA MET A 59 7.53 -16.53 12.30
C MET A 59 6.14 -16.94 11.82
N GLU A 60 5.13 -16.15 12.15
CA GLU A 60 3.76 -16.38 11.66
C GLU A 60 3.70 -16.33 10.12
N ALA A 61 4.46 -15.43 9.49
CA ALA A 61 4.56 -15.33 8.06
C ALA A 61 5.13 -16.60 7.41
N PHE A 62 6.21 -17.16 7.96
CA PHE A 62 6.77 -18.43 7.49
C PHE A 62 5.81 -19.59 7.70
N ASN A 63 5.13 -19.62 8.82
CA ASN A 63 4.14 -20.65 9.12
C ASN A 63 2.95 -20.63 8.16
N ASN A 64 2.44 -19.44 7.85
CA ASN A 64 1.33 -19.27 6.91
C ASN A 64 1.72 -19.62 5.48
N ALA A 65 2.95 -19.31 5.09
CA ALA A 65 3.48 -19.68 3.76
C ALA A 65 3.76 -21.20 3.66
N GLY A 66 4.02 -21.86 4.78
CA GLY A 66 4.38 -23.29 4.81
C GLY A 66 5.77 -23.61 4.26
N GLU A 67 6.54 -22.60 3.89
CA GLU A 67 7.87 -22.73 3.33
C GLU A 67 8.74 -21.50 3.62
N SER A 68 10.06 -21.65 3.53
CA SER A 68 11.01 -20.55 3.73
C SER A 68 11.40 -19.82 2.45
N ASN A 69 10.98 -20.32 1.29
CA ASN A 69 11.22 -19.72 -0.03
C ASN A 69 10.02 -18.86 -0.42
N LEU A 70 10.03 -17.61 -0.01
CA LEU A 70 8.89 -16.71 -0.17
C LEU A 70 9.30 -15.26 -0.42
N VAL A 71 8.37 -14.48 -0.95
CA VAL A 71 8.49 -13.04 -1.11
C VAL A 71 8.00 -12.34 0.14
N PHE A 72 8.86 -11.55 0.78
CA PHE A 72 8.48 -10.62 1.84
C PHE A 72 8.20 -9.23 1.26
N ILE A 73 6.96 -8.81 1.32
CA ILE A 73 6.55 -7.45 0.94
C ILE A 73 6.57 -6.60 2.20
N ILE A 74 7.53 -5.68 2.28
CA ILE A 74 7.75 -4.82 3.44
C ILE A 74 7.24 -3.42 3.09
N ASN A 75 6.03 -3.11 3.51
CA ASN A 75 5.41 -1.81 3.25
C ASN A 75 5.87 -0.77 4.26
N GLU A 76 6.04 0.46 3.77
CA GLU A 76 6.39 1.63 4.57
C GLU A 76 7.69 1.45 5.37
N LEU A 77 8.75 0.99 4.69
CA LEU A 77 10.06 0.74 5.29
C LEU A 77 10.65 2.00 5.97
N ASP A 78 10.34 3.18 5.46
CA ASP A 78 10.71 4.48 6.04
C ASP A 78 10.07 4.77 7.41
N LYS A 79 9.06 3.99 7.80
CA LYS A 79 8.44 4.03 9.14
C LYS A 79 9.07 3.09 10.15
N ALA A 80 10.05 2.30 9.75
CA ALA A 80 10.78 1.37 10.62
C ALA A 80 11.72 2.14 11.58
N THR A 81 11.14 2.81 12.57
CA THR A 81 11.85 3.60 13.57
C THR A 81 11.55 3.10 14.98
N SER A 82 12.54 3.24 15.86
CA SER A 82 12.32 2.91 17.28
C SER A 82 11.50 4.00 17.98
N SER A 83 10.49 3.59 18.74
CA SER A 83 9.86 4.46 19.71
C SER A 83 10.50 4.24 21.10
N ASN A 84 11.05 5.31 21.65
CA ASN A 84 11.37 5.42 23.10
C ASN A 84 12.24 4.31 23.73
N GLY A 85 13.42 4.06 23.17
CA GLY A 85 14.46 3.27 23.85
C GLY A 85 14.33 1.75 23.77
N ASN A 86 13.34 1.23 23.10
CA ASN A 86 13.21 -0.17 22.75
C ASN A 86 14.08 -0.55 21.56
N ALA A 87 14.34 -1.86 21.37
CA ALA A 87 15.07 -2.36 20.20
C ALA A 87 14.42 -1.90 18.91
N ASN A 88 15.23 -1.44 17.96
CA ASN A 88 14.74 -0.88 16.70
C ASN A 88 14.26 -2.01 15.77
N PRO A 89 13.01 -1.97 15.27
CA PRO A 89 12.52 -2.92 14.28
C PRO A 89 13.40 -3.03 13.02
N ALA A 90 14.08 -1.96 12.62
CA ALA A 90 15.02 -1.98 11.50
C ALA A 90 16.19 -2.96 11.70
N ASP A 91 16.68 -3.15 12.93
CA ASP A 91 17.76 -4.07 13.22
C ASP A 91 17.33 -5.54 13.02
N VAL A 92 16.09 -5.85 13.34
CA VAL A 92 15.50 -7.18 13.07
C VAL A 92 15.40 -7.43 11.58
N LEU A 93 15.00 -6.44 10.80
CA LEU A 93 14.94 -6.54 9.33
C LEU A 93 16.34 -6.76 8.75
N LEU A 94 17.38 -6.13 9.28
CA LEU A 94 18.76 -6.39 8.84
C LEU A 94 19.13 -7.86 9.01
N THR A 95 18.82 -8.46 10.16
CA THR A 95 19.05 -9.89 10.40
C THR A 95 18.33 -10.78 9.40
N LEU A 96 17.07 -10.47 9.11
CA LEU A 96 16.27 -11.18 8.11
C LEU A 96 16.88 -11.09 6.70
N LEU A 97 17.38 -9.91 6.33
CA LEU A 97 17.90 -9.61 5.00
C LEU A 97 19.34 -10.10 4.77
N ASP A 98 20.09 -10.35 5.81
CA ASP A 98 21.49 -10.80 5.73
C ASP A 98 21.67 -12.29 5.38
N ASN A 99 20.59 -13.04 5.21
CA ASN A 99 20.58 -14.47 4.89
C ASN A 99 21.34 -15.37 5.88
N LEU A 100 21.51 -14.91 7.10
CA LEU A 100 22.19 -15.66 8.18
C LEU A 100 21.24 -16.56 8.98
N GLY A 101 19.98 -16.57 8.61
CA GLY A 101 18.93 -17.21 9.36
C GLY A 101 18.24 -16.24 10.31
N PHE A 102 17.04 -16.61 10.73
CA PHE A 102 16.22 -15.84 11.66
C PHE A 102 15.77 -16.73 12.82
N THR A 103 15.95 -16.26 14.04
CA THR A 103 15.50 -16.96 15.24
C THR A 103 14.34 -16.21 15.89
N ASP A 104 13.20 -16.91 16.01
CA ASP A 104 12.07 -16.40 16.77
C ASP A 104 12.27 -16.71 18.26
N ASN A 105 12.03 -15.73 19.14
CA ASN A 105 12.26 -15.87 20.58
C ASN A 105 11.28 -16.82 21.27
N TYR A 106 10.09 -16.98 20.71
CA TYR A 106 9.09 -17.92 21.23
C TYR A 106 9.34 -19.35 20.78
N MET A 107 9.61 -19.53 19.49
CA MET A 107 9.84 -20.86 18.90
C MET A 107 11.23 -21.41 19.21
N GLU A 108 12.20 -20.54 19.47
CA GLU A 108 13.60 -20.87 19.76
C GLU A 108 14.26 -21.76 18.68
N CYS A 109 13.81 -21.60 17.44
CA CYS A 109 14.36 -22.31 16.28
C CYS A 109 14.89 -21.35 15.23
N LEU A 110 15.96 -21.80 14.53
CA LEU A 110 16.55 -21.06 13.43
C LEU A 110 15.82 -21.38 12.13
N ILE A 111 15.32 -20.35 11.46
CA ILE A 111 14.68 -20.46 10.16
C ILE A 111 15.67 -20.01 9.09
N PRO A 112 15.91 -20.80 8.03
CA PRO A 112 16.73 -20.37 6.91
C PRO A 112 16.10 -19.18 6.17
N THR A 113 16.88 -18.14 5.91
CA THR A 113 16.42 -16.93 5.23
C THR A 113 17.01 -16.74 3.83
N SER A 114 17.78 -17.70 3.36
CA SER A 114 18.39 -17.66 2.00
C SER A 114 17.36 -17.67 0.87
N GLY A 115 16.16 -18.20 1.11
CA GLY A 115 15.05 -18.23 0.16
C GLY A 115 14.09 -17.04 0.28
N VAL A 116 14.41 -16.03 1.08
CA VAL A 116 13.60 -14.82 1.24
C VAL A 116 13.93 -13.81 0.14
N TYR A 117 12.90 -13.33 -0.54
CA TYR A 117 12.99 -12.29 -1.58
C TYR A 117 12.29 -11.03 -1.09
N PRO A 118 13.01 -10.05 -0.54
CA PRO A 118 12.38 -8.85 0.00
C PRO A 118 12.05 -7.84 -1.10
N ILE A 119 10.82 -7.34 -1.07
CA ILE A 119 10.36 -6.21 -1.89
C ILE A 119 9.76 -5.19 -0.92
N ALA A 120 10.43 -4.05 -0.79
CA ALA A 120 9.99 -3.00 0.14
C ALA A 120 9.41 -1.80 -0.60
N THR A 121 8.57 -1.05 0.08
CA THR A 121 8.05 0.24 -0.39
C THR A 121 8.36 1.32 0.64
N ALA A 122 8.60 2.54 0.17
CA ALA A 122 8.79 3.71 1.01
C ALA A 122 8.39 4.99 0.27
N ASN A 123 8.03 6.02 1.03
CA ASN A 123 7.80 7.35 0.47
C ASN A 123 9.08 8.19 0.48
N TYR A 124 9.89 8.08 1.53
CA TYR A 124 11.08 8.90 1.76
C TYR A 124 12.29 8.03 2.07
N LYS A 125 13.18 7.84 1.10
CA LYS A 125 14.40 7.03 1.31
C LYS A 125 15.35 7.62 2.35
N GLU A 126 15.31 8.93 2.55
CA GLU A 126 16.13 9.65 3.53
C GLU A 126 15.82 9.26 4.99
N GLN A 127 14.64 8.71 5.24
CA GLN A 127 14.23 8.22 6.55
C GLN A 127 14.65 6.77 6.82
N ILE A 128 15.22 6.10 5.83
CA ILE A 128 15.72 4.73 5.96
C ILE A 128 17.19 4.78 6.38
N SER A 129 17.57 3.98 7.38
CA SER A 129 18.97 3.90 7.81
C SER A 129 19.89 3.43 6.68
N ALA A 130 21.10 3.94 6.62
CA ALA A 130 22.07 3.60 5.57
C ALA A 130 22.37 2.06 5.51
N PRO A 131 22.53 1.35 6.64
CA PRO A 131 22.71 -0.09 6.62
C PRO A 131 21.54 -0.84 5.96
N LEU A 132 20.31 -0.43 6.26
CA LEU A 132 19.11 -1.05 5.70
C LEU A 132 18.96 -0.72 4.21
N LEU A 133 19.17 0.53 3.83
CA LEU A 133 19.09 0.99 2.44
C LEU A 133 20.10 0.25 1.55
N SER A 134 21.29 -0.06 2.05
CA SER A 134 22.32 -0.76 1.31
C SER A 134 21.96 -2.21 0.91
N ARG A 135 20.93 -2.80 1.53
CA ARG A 135 20.44 -4.15 1.19
C ARG A 135 19.48 -4.16 0.01
N PHE A 136 19.12 -3.01 -0.50
CA PHE A 136 18.11 -2.88 -1.56
C PHE A 136 18.69 -2.24 -2.83
N ALA A 137 18.20 -2.72 -3.96
CA ALA A 137 18.27 -1.98 -5.22
C ALA A 137 17.09 -0.99 -5.23
N VAL A 138 17.40 0.30 -5.26
CA VAL A 138 16.40 1.37 -5.19
C VAL A 138 15.85 1.66 -6.58
N ILE A 139 14.53 1.62 -6.72
CA ILE A 139 13.80 2.01 -7.92
C ILE A 139 12.89 3.19 -7.57
N ASP A 140 13.13 4.32 -8.20
CA ASP A 140 12.31 5.51 -8.01
C ASP A 140 11.04 5.43 -8.86
N ILE A 141 9.90 5.59 -8.21
CA ILE A 141 8.57 5.61 -8.84
C ILE A 141 8.09 7.07 -8.84
N PRO A 142 8.00 7.73 -9.99
CA PRO A 142 7.52 9.10 -10.07
C PRO A 142 6.00 9.18 -9.83
N ASP A 143 5.52 10.37 -9.47
CA ASP A 143 4.08 10.62 -9.45
C ASP A 143 3.50 10.60 -10.86
N TYR A 144 2.21 10.38 -10.95
CA TYR A 144 1.48 10.43 -12.22
C TYR A 144 1.38 11.87 -12.74
N SER A 145 1.52 12.03 -14.04
CA SER A 145 1.20 13.29 -14.72
C SER A 145 -0.32 13.57 -14.68
N ARG A 146 -0.71 14.81 -14.94
CA ARG A 146 -2.13 15.17 -15.00
C ARG A 146 -2.90 14.33 -16.04
N GLU A 147 -2.33 14.10 -17.19
CA GLU A 147 -2.95 13.29 -18.26
C GLU A 147 -3.05 11.81 -17.86
N GLU A 148 -2.03 11.27 -17.19
CA GLU A 148 -2.08 9.92 -16.64
C GLU A 148 -3.17 9.78 -15.57
N LYS A 149 -3.31 10.78 -14.69
CA LYS A 149 -4.37 10.81 -13.66
C LYS A 149 -5.76 10.84 -14.29
N LYS A 150 -5.95 11.60 -15.37
CA LYS A 150 -7.22 11.61 -16.14
C LYS A 150 -7.55 10.24 -16.71
N THR A 151 -6.58 9.60 -17.33
CA THR A 151 -6.73 8.25 -17.90
C THR A 151 -7.07 7.23 -16.84
N ILE A 152 -6.35 7.24 -15.73
CA ILE A 152 -6.59 6.32 -14.61
C ILE A 152 -7.98 6.53 -14.02
N PHE A 153 -8.39 7.77 -13.82
CA PHE A 153 -9.72 8.08 -13.29
C PHE A 153 -10.83 7.55 -14.18
N LYS A 154 -10.78 7.85 -15.48
CA LYS A 154 -11.82 7.45 -16.43
C LYS A 154 -11.86 5.96 -16.72
N GLN A 155 -10.71 5.31 -16.85
CA GLN A 155 -10.63 3.92 -17.30
C GLN A 155 -10.60 2.91 -16.15
N PHE A 156 -10.21 3.32 -14.95
CA PHE A 156 -10.03 2.40 -13.84
C PHE A 156 -10.77 2.82 -12.57
N SER A 157 -10.56 4.03 -12.06
CA SER A 157 -11.08 4.43 -10.76
C SER A 157 -12.60 4.52 -10.74
N LEU A 158 -13.18 5.26 -11.64
CA LEU A 158 -14.65 5.41 -11.71
C LEU A 158 -15.34 4.10 -12.10
N PRO A 159 -14.93 3.37 -13.15
CA PRO A 159 -15.54 2.08 -13.50
C PRO A 159 -15.48 1.05 -12.38
N LYS A 160 -14.37 0.97 -11.66
CA LYS A 160 -14.21 0.07 -10.52
C LYS A 160 -15.23 0.34 -9.41
N VAL A 161 -15.43 1.60 -9.07
CA VAL A 161 -16.40 2.00 -8.04
C VAL A 161 -17.83 1.74 -8.51
N LEU A 162 -18.17 2.10 -9.75
CA LEU A 162 -19.49 1.86 -10.31
C LEU A 162 -19.86 0.39 -10.30
N LYS A 163 -18.94 -0.48 -10.70
CA LYS A 163 -19.14 -1.93 -10.63
C LYS A 163 -19.39 -2.41 -9.21
N LYS A 164 -18.67 -1.86 -8.22
CA LYS A 164 -18.82 -2.23 -6.81
C LYS A 164 -20.20 -1.90 -6.25
N ILE A 165 -20.82 -0.81 -6.68
CA ILE A 165 -22.13 -0.36 -6.23
C ILE A 165 -23.29 -0.80 -7.14
N GLY A 166 -23.00 -1.55 -8.20
CA GLY A 166 -24.02 -2.11 -9.10
C GLY A 166 -24.52 -1.17 -10.19
N LEU A 167 -23.79 -0.08 -10.46
CA LEU A 167 -24.10 0.81 -11.59
C LEU A 167 -23.32 0.40 -12.84
N HIS A 168 -23.94 0.62 -14.00
CA HIS A 168 -23.27 0.49 -15.29
C HIS A 168 -22.48 1.75 -15.63
N GLU A 169 -21.43 1.61 -16.44
CA GLU A 169 -20.56 2.74 -16.81
C GLU A 169 -21.30 3.86 -17.56
N ASN A 170 -22.37 3.54 -18.28
CA ASN A 170 -23.20 4.53 -18.98
C ASN A 170 -24.18 5.29 -18.06
N GLU A 171 -24.39 4.83 -16.82
CA GLU A 171 -25.27 5.50 -15.87
C GLU A 171 -24.58 6.64 -15.11
N CYS A 172 -23.25 6.64 -15.05
CA CYS A 172 -22.47 7.70 -14.43
C CYS A 172 -21.21 7.99 -15.24
N THR A 173 -21.14 9.17 -15.82
CA THR A 173 -20.01 9.63 -16.63
C THR A 173 -19.57 11.01 -16.18
N ILE A 174 -18.33 11.38 -16.49
CA ILE A 174 -17.78 12.70 -16.21
C ILE A 174 -17.21 13.30 -17.51
N LEU A 175 -17.56 14.56 -17.77
CA LEU A 175 -16.98 15.32 -18.87
C LEU A 175 -15.54 15.75 -18.52
N ASP A 176 -14.73 16.03 -19.53
CA ASP A 176 -13.35 16.46 -19.32
C ASP A 176 -13.25 17.73 -18.46
N GLU A 177 -14.14 18.68 -18.64
CA GLU A 177 -14.22 19.88 -17.80
C GLU A 177 -14.53 19.56 -16.34
N GLY A 178 -15.38 18.59 -16.07
CA GLY A 178 -15.69 18.11 -14.71
C GLY A 178 -14.50 17.41 -14.08
N LEU A 179 -13.79 16.60 -14.86
CA LEU A 179 -12.58 15.92 -14.40
C LEU A 179 -11.45 16.91 -14.11
N ASP A 180 -11.32 17.98 -14.91
CA ASP A 180 -10.38 19.06 -14.63
C ASP A 180 -10.66 19.73 -13.28
N VAL A 181 -11.92 19.94 -12.92
CA VAL A 181 -12.29 20.46 -11.59
C VAL A 181 -11.86 19.50 -10.47
N VAL A 182 -12.09 18.20 -10.62
CA VAL A 182 -11.63 17.19 -9.65
C VAL A 182 -10.12 17.27 -9.47
N LEU A 183 -9.36 17.29 -10.56
CA LEU A 183 -7.90 17.37 -10.52
C LEU A 183 -7.39 18.66 -9.88
N ASP A 184 -8.09 19.79 -10.09
CA ASP A 184 -7.73 21.07 -9.48
C ASP A 184 -8.00 21.09 -7.98
N ILE A 185 -9.06 20.44 -7.50
CA ILE A 185 -9.36 20.29 -6.07
C ILE A 185 -8.23 19.53 -5.36
N PHE A 186 -7.71 18.48 -5.99
CA PHE A 186 -6.66 17.61 -5.45
C PHE A 186 -5.26 17.87 -6.05
N LYS A 187 -5.01 19.07 -6.55
CA LYS A 187 -3.73 19.43 -7.23
C LYS A 187 -2.50 19.30 -6.34
N ASP A 188 -2.67 19.49 -5.04
CA ASP A 188 -1.57 19.47 -4.06
C ASP A 188 -1.36 18.07 -3.46
N THR A 189 -2.13 17.08 -3.87
CA THR A 189 -2.02 15.70 -3.42
C THR A 189 -1.25 14.84 -4.43
N THR A 190 -0.57 13.81 -3.92
CA THR A 190 0.21 12.89 -4.74
C THR A 190 -0.54 11.59 -5.01
N GLY A 191 -0.22 10.94 -6.12
CA GLY A 191 -0.82 9.66 -6.50
C GLY A 191 -2.30 9.78 -6.88
N ILE A 192 -3.02 8.68 -6.75
CA ILE A 192 -4.42 8.57 -7.17
C ILE A 192 -5.39 8.29 -6.01
N ARG A 193 -4.91 8.20 -4.77
CA ARG A 193 -5.76 7.83 -3.62
C ARG A 193 -6.93 8.79 -3.43
N ASP A 194 -6.67 10.09 -3.47
CA ASP A 194 -7.72 11.11 -3.31
C ASP A 194 -8.65 11.15 -4.51
N LEU A 195 -8.15 10.84 -5.71
CA LEU A 195 -8.98 10.69 -6.90
C LEU A 195 -9.89 9.47 -6.82
N GLU A 196 -9.45 8.37 -6.22
CA GLU A 196 -10.30 7.20 -5.94
C GLU A 196 -11.42 7.57 -4.97
N GLN A 197 -11.13 8.32 -3.91
CA GLN A 197 -12.16 8.85 -3.00
C GLN A 197 -13.13 9.79 -3.72
N ALA A 198 -12.65 10.64 -4.61
CA ALA A 198 -13.49 11.47 -5.44
C ALA A 198 -14.41 10.64 -6.34
N ALA A 199 -13.91 9.57 -6.94
CA ALA A 199 -14.71 8.64 -7.73
C ALA A 199 -15.83 7.97 -6.88
N GLU A 200 -15.51 7.55 -5.65
CA GLU A 200 -16.49 7.01 -4.72
C GLU A 200 -17.58 8.03 -4.39
N HIS A 201 -17.21 9.28 -4.18
CA HIS A 201 -18.16 10.35 -3.88
C HIS A 201 -19.09 10.66 -5.05
N LEU A 202 -18.55 10.76 -6.26
CA LEU A 202 -19.34 10.93 -7.49
C LEU A 202 -20.29 9.76 -7.72
N ALA A 203 -19.82 8.54 -7.56
CA ALA A 203 -20.61 7.34 -7.76
C ALA A 203 -21.75 7.21 -6.72
N ALA A 204 -21.49 7.53 -5.47
CA ALA A 204 -22.51 7.52 -4.42
C ALA A 204 -23.60 8.58 -4.68
N HIS A 205 -23.21 9.78 -5.11
CA HIS A 205 -24.17 10.83 -5.48
C HIS A 205 -24.99 10.43 -6.73
N ALA A 206 -24.36 9.84 -7.73
CA ALA A 206 -25.06 9.34 -8.91
C ALA A 206 -26.08 8.25 -8.54
N LEU A 207 -25.72 7.32 -7.68
CA LEU A 207 -26.63 6.29 -7.19
C LEU A 207 -27.84 6.91 -6.48
N TYR A 208 -27.62 7.91 -5.64
CA TYR A 208 -28.70 8.63 -4.98
C TYR A 208 -29.67 9.27 -5.99
N LEU A 209 -29.16 9.99 -6.99
CA LEU A 209 -29.99 10.62 -8.02
C LEU A 209 -30.79 9.59 -8.84
N ILE A 210 -30.20 8.43 -9.14
CA ILE A 210 -30.88 7.37 -9.90
C ILE A 210 -31.97 6.72 -9.07
N GLU A 211 -31.70 6.38 -7.82
CA GLU A 211 -32.64 5.62 -6.96
C GLU A 211 -33.74 6.53 -6.37
N VAL A 212 -33.44 7.75 -5.99
CA VAL A 212 -34.36 8.67 -5.30
C VAL A 212 -35.05 9.63 -6.28
N ASP A 213 -34.29 10.25 -7.17
CA ASP A 213 -34.81 11.24 -8.11
C ASP A 213 -35.22 10.62 -9.46
N HIS A 214 -35.04 9.29 -9.61
CA HIS A 214 -35.42 8.52 -10.79
C HIS A 214 -34.79 9.02 -12.09
N VAL A 215 -33.56 9.56 -12.02
CA VAL A 215 -32.78 9.98 -13.19
C VAL A 215 -32.25 8.72 -13.88
N LYS A 216 -32.19 8.69 -15.21
CA LYS A 216 -31.71 7.52 -15.95
C LYS A 216 -30.20 7.44 -15.99
N GLU A 217 -29.53 8.58 -16.08
CA GLU A 217 -28.07 8.69 -16.14
C GLU A 217 -27.63 10.03 -15.54
N VAL A 218 -26.38 10.08 -15.07
CA VAL A 218 -25.77 11.29 -14.53
C VAL A 218 -24.50 11.59 -15.32
N VAL A 219 -24.42 12.80 -15.89
CA VAL A 219 -23.25 13.29 -16.59
C VAL A 219 -22.70 14.49 -15.85
N TYR A 220 -21.55 14.32 -15.21
CA TYR A 220 -20.96 15.39 -14.41
C TYR A 220 -20.22 16.40 -15.28
N ASN A 221 -20.68 17.64 -15.26
CA ASN A 221 -19.98 18.80 -15.82
C ASN A 221 -19.18 19.53 -14.71
N ALA A 222 -18.50 20.61 -15.08
CA ALA A 222 -17.69 21.39 -14.14
C ALA A 222 -18.52 21.97 -12.98
N ASP A 223 -19.70 22.49 -13.26
CA ASP A 223 -20.56 23.12 -12.24
C ASP A 223 -21.10 22.09 -11.24
N MET A 224 -21.54 20.95 -11.72
CA MET A 224 -22.02 19.85 -10.86
C MET A 224 -20.92 19.34 -9.93
N VAL A 225 -19.69 19.21 -10.43
CA VAL A 225 -18.52 18.77 -9.63
C VAL A 225 -18.18 19.83 -8.57
N LYS A 226 -18.16 21.10 -8.94
CA LYS A 226 -17.92 22.22 -8.00
C LYS A 226 -18.95 22.23 -6.89
N GLU A 227 -20.21 22.07 -7.21
CA GLU A 227 -21.31 22.04 -6.23
C GLU A 227 -21.17 20.85 -5.29
N LEU A 228 -20.93 19.65 -5.83
CA LEU A 228 -20.82 18.42 -5.04
C LEU A 228 -19.67 18.47 -4.02
N PHE A 229 -18.51 18.97 -4.42
CA PHE A 229 -17.34 19.06 -3.54
C PHE A 229 -17.31 20.32 -2.67
N SER A 230 -18.12 21.34 -2.92
CA SER A 230 -18.22 22.56 -2.10
C SER A 230 -19.03 22.37 -0.81
N THR A 231 -19.89 21.36 -0.74
CA THR A 231 -20.77 21.10 0.43
C THR A 231 -20.06 20.36 1.58
N HIS A 232 -18.74 20.09 1.45
CA HIS A 232 -17.96 19.35 2.44
C HIS A 232 -16.81 20.16 3.07
N HIS A 233 -16.96 21.50 3.15
CA HIS A 233 -16.05 22.38 3.90
C HIS A 233 -16.75 22.96 5.11
#